data_f335892abb3b45f59a6666a633678f30
#
_entry.id   f335892abb3b45f59a6666a633678f30
#
_cell.length_a   1.000
_cell.length_b   1.000
_cell.length_c   1.000
_cell.angle_alpha   90.00
_cell.angle_beta   90.00
_cell.angle_gamma   90.00
#
_symmetry.space_group_name_H-M   'P 1'
#
loop_
_entity.id
_entity.type
_entity.pdbx_description
1 polymer ?
#
loop_
_entity_poly.entity_id
_entity_poly.type
_entity_poly.pdbx_seq_one_letter_code
_entity_poly.pdbx_strand_id
1 'polypeptide(L)'
;MIGVLADAVRLDIRPEKARPMLEGAVRWVLSHQLSDRRGARYPTSVTPGVEPAKSRLAWCYGDPGIAASLLYAARAAGVHEWEHAALDIALHAATAAVEDAGVQDAGLCHGAFGLAHLYNRIYQAGGGEPFAEAARLWYRQGLDMRRPEGGIAGFETWEFDRNNQLGWISDPGFLTGVTGVGLALLAAITPVEPEWDRLLMVAIPPRREVERRRLAG
;
A
#
# COMPACT_ATOMS: atom_id res chain seq x y z
N MET A 1 10.03 -4.67 -5.57
CA MET A 1 10.54 -5.17 -6.89
C MET A 1 9.59 -4.81 -8.03
N ILE A 2 8.29 -5.15 -7.98
CA ILE A 2 7.31 -4.84 -9.06
C ILE A 2 7.34 -3.35 -9.43
N GLY A 3 7.27 -2.42 -8.46
CA GLY A 3 7.29 -0.99 -8.75
C GLY A 3 8.56 -0.51 -9.47
N VAL A 4 9.74 -1.00 -9.07
CA VAL A 4 11.02 -0.64 -9.73
C VAL A 4 11.07 -1.15 -11.18
N LEU A 5 10.61 -2.38 -11.43
CA LEU A 5 10.52 -2.93 -12.78
C LEU A 5 9.47 -2.19 -13.62
N ALA A 6 8.37 -1.78 -13.01
CA ALA A 6 7.35 -0.97 -13.66
C ALA A 6 7.90 0.41 -14.07
N ASP A 7 8.70 1.06 -13.22
CA ASP A 7 9.39 2.30 -13.57
C ASP A 7 10.40 2.10 -14.72
N ALA A 8 11.16 1.01 -14.69
CA ALA A 8 12.09 0.70 -15.78
C ALA A 8 11.35 0.53 -17.13
N VAL A 9 10.20 -0.14 -17.12
CA VAL A 9 9.34 -0.26 -18.31
C VAL A 9 8.78 1.09 -18.75
N ARG A 10 8.26 1.90 -17.82
CA ARG A 10 7.67 3.21 -18.10
C ARG A 10 8.68 4.21 -18.66
N LEU A 11 9.93 4.14 -18.19
CA LEU A 11 11.03 5.03 -18.56
C LEU A 11 11.88 4.50 -19.73
N ASP A 12 11.46 3.39 -20.34
CA ASP A 12 12.17 2.71 -21.45
C ASP A 12 13.61 2.31 -21.09
N ILE A 13 13.85 1.96 -19.82
CA ILE A 13 15.14 1.50 -19.33
C ILE A 13 15.25 0.00 -19.53
N ARG A 14 16.04 -0.42 -20.53
CA ARG A 14 16.26 -1.83 -20.86
C ARG A 14 14.96 -2.64 -20.94
N PRO A 15 13.94 -2.16 -21.69
CA PRO A 15 12.60 -2.75 -21.70
C PRO A 15 12.60 -4.22 -22.10
N GLU A 16 13.53 -4.65 -22.95
CA GLU A 16 13.72 -6.04 -23.36
C GLU A 16 14.04 -7.00 -22.19
N LYS A 17 14.58 -6.46 -21.08
CA LYS A 17 14.83 -7.20 -19.83
C LYS A 17 13.79 -6.91 -18.76
N ALA A 18 13.45 -5.64 -18.59
CA ALA A 18 12.55 -5.21 -17.52
C ALA A 18 11.13 -5.78 -17.67
N ARG A 19 10.59 -5.82 -18.89
CA ARG A 19 9.23 -6.30 -19.13
C ARG A 19 9.05 -7.78 -18.80
N PRO A 20 9.87 -8.73 -19.30
CA PRO A 20 9.71 -10.15 -18.93
C PRO A 20 9.88 -10.39 -17.41
N MET A 21 10.77 -9.64 -16.75
CA MET A 21 10.96 -9.73 -15.30
C MET A 21 9.71 -9.21 -14.55
N LEU A 22 9.13 -8.09 -15.00
CA LEU A 22 7.90 -7.55 -14.43
C LEU A 22 6.74 -8.54 -14.56
N GLU A 23 6.54 -9.10 -15.76
CA GLU A 23 5.50 -10.11 -16.04
C GLU A 23 5.68 -11.37 -15.18
N GLY A 24 6.91 -11.82 -15.02
CA GLY A 24 7.25 -12.95 -14.14
C GLY A 24 6.94 -12.66 -12.68
N ALA A 25 7.30 -11.46 -12.19
CA ALA A 25 7.04 -11.03 -10.81
C ALA A 25 5.54 -10.88 -10.52
N VAL A 26 4.78 -10.28 -11.43
CA VAL A 26 3.32 -10.15 -11.30
C VAL A 26 2.65 -11.52 -11.30
N ARG A 27 3.01 -12.40 -12.23
CA ARG A 27 2.48 -13.77 -12.28
C ARG A 27 2.77 -14.53 -10.98
N TRP A 28 4.00 -14.41 -10.47
CA TRP A 28 4.39 -15.04 -9.22
C TRP A 28 3.55 -14.56 -8.04
N VAL A 29 3.36 -13.25 -7.87
CA VAL A 29 2.52 -12.71 -6.81
C VAL A 29 1.09 -13.21 -6.95
N LEU A 30 0.49 -13.10 -8.13
CA LEU A 30 -0.91 -13.52 -8.35
C LEU A 30 -1.13 -15.03 -8.13
N SER A 31 -0.11 -15.87 -8.30
CA SER A 31 -0.20 -17.31 -8.05
C SER A 31 -0.15 -17.71 -6.57
N HIS A 32 0.16 -16.77 -5.66
CA HIS A 32 0.29 -17.05 -4.22
C HIS A 32 -0.91 -16.57 -3.39
N GLN A 33 -2.08 -16.44 -4.02
CA GLN A 33 -3.31 -16.20 -3.27
C GLN A 33 -3.69 -17.41 -2.41
N LEU A 34 -4.07 -17.15 -1.16
CA LEU A 34 -4.57 -18.15 -0.25
C LEU A 34 -5.97 -18.67 -0.69
N SER A 35 -6.26 -19.94 -0.41
CA SER A 35 -7.56 -20.55 -0.69
C SER A 35 -8.67 -19.98 0.19
N ASP A 36 -8.37 -19.72 1.47
CA ASP A 36 -9.29 -19.04 2.38
C ASP A 36 -9.24 -17.53 2.16
N ARG A 37 -10.35 -17.00 1.65
CA ARG A 37 -10.49 -15.57 1.31
C ARG A 37 -11.09 -14.71 2.42
N ARG A 38 -11.27 -15.22 3.63
CA ARG A 38 -11.67 -14.40 4.77
C ARG A 38 -10.46 -13.61 5.29
N GLY A 39 -10.59 -12.29 5.45
CA GLY A 39 -9.47 -11.41 5.79
C GLY A 39 -8.48 -11.27 4.63
N ALA A 40 -7.17 -11.30 4.88
CA ALA A 40 -6.16 -11.15 3.85
C ALA A 40 -6.15 -12.31 2.85
N ARG A 41 -6.01 -11.99 1.57
CA ARG A 41 -5.89 -12.97 0.46
C ARG A 41 -4.47 -13.45 0.24
N TYR A 42 -3.48 -12.77 0.79
CA TYR A 42 -2.08 -13.10 0.59
C TYR A 42 -1.39 -13.46 1.90
N PRO A 43 -0.37 -14.32 1.84
CA PRO A 43 0.42 -14.66 3.02
C PRO A 43 1.41 -13.56 3.39
N THR A 44 1.87 -13.59 4.65
CA THR A 44 2.96 -12.73 5.13
C THR A 44 4.26 -13.00 4.37
N SER A 45 4.53 -14.27 4.09
CA SER A 45 5.72 -14.71 3.36
C SER A 45 5.44 -16.03 2.65
N VAL A 46 6.25 -16.32 1.63
CA VAL A 46 6.26 -17.60 0.92
C VAL A 46 7.62 -18.27 1.16
N THR A 47 7.62 -19.36 1.92
CA THR A 47 8.84 -20.11 2.25
C THR A 47 8.63 -21.58 1.87
N PRO A 48 9.56 -22.21 1.12
CA PRO A 48 9.43 -23.62 0.75
C PRO A 48 9.28 -24.51 1.99
N GLY A 49 8.26 -25.39 1.98
CA GLY A 49 7.99 -26.34 3.06
C GLY A 49 7.34 -25.74 4.30
N VAL A 50 6.97 -24.47 4.29
CA VAL A 50 6.26 -23.79 5.39
C VAL A 50 4.84 -23.46 4.93
N GLU A 51 3.85 -23.81 5.74
CA GLU A 51 2.45 -23.44 5.47
C GLU A 51 2.30 -21.91 5.54
N PRO A 52 1.73 -21.29 4.50
CA PRO A 52 1.62 -19.84 4.46
C PRO A 52 0.60 -19.31 5.48
N ALA A 53 1.04 -18.37 6.32
CA ALA A 53 0.19 -17.66 7.27
C ALA A 53 -0.37 -16.38 6.65
N LYS A 54 -1.64 -16.06 6.94
CA LYS A 54 -2.28 -14.81 6.49
C LYS A 54 -1.51 -13.58 6.94
N SER A 55 -1.40 -12.59 6.06
CA SER A 55 -0.85 -11.28 6.41
C SER A 55 -1.87 -10.42 7.16
N ARG A 56 -1.38 -9.34 7.78
CA ARG A 56 -2.19 -8.17 8.10
C ARG A 56 -2.43 -7.34 6.84
N LEU A 57 -3.33 -6.35 6.90
CA LEU A 57 -3.43 -5.33 5.86
C LEU A 57 -2.33 -4.28 6.07
N ALA A 58 -1.43 -4.14 5.12
CA ALA A 58 -0.28 -3.25 5.22
C ALA A 58 0.26 -2.83 3.84
N TRP A 59 1.10 -1.79 3.84
CA TRP A 59 1.87 -1.40 2.66
C TRP A 59 3.04 -2.36 2.39
N CYS A 60 3.80 -2.71 3.41
CA CYS A 60 5.05 -3.48 3.25
C CYS A 60 4.80 -4.95 2.89
N TYR A 61 3.69 -5.51 3.30
CA TYR A 61 3.20 -6.83 2.90
C TYR A 61 1.68 -6.92 3.14
N GLY A 62 1.00 -7.75 2.34
CA GLY A 62 -0.44 -7.90 2.40
C GLY A 62 -1.16 -7.23 1.23
N ASP A 63 -2.46 -7.43 1.21
CA ASP A 63 -3.31 -7.10 0.08
C ASP A 63 -3.22 -5.64 -0.38
N PRO A 64 -3.25 -4.60 0.49
CA PRO A 64 -3.24 -3.20 0.04
C PRO A 64 -1.94 -2.81 -0.66
N GLY A 65 -0.78 -3.23 -0.13
CA GLY A 65 0.52 -2.96 -0.75
C GLY A 65 0.71 -3.72 -2.07
N ILE A 66 0.24 -4.97 -2.14
CA ILE A 66 0.22 -5.76 -3.37
C ILE A 66 -0.65 -5.07 -4.41
N ALA A 67 -1.87 -4.66 -4.04
CA ALA A 67 -2.81 -3.99 -4.93
C ALA A 67 -2.24 -2.67 -5.49
N ALA A 68 -1.66 -1.83 -4.64
CA ALA A 68 -1.04 -0.58 -5.05
C ALA A 68 0.12 -0.81 -6.04
N SER A 69 1.00 -1.78 -5.74
CA SER A 69 2.12 -2.15 -6.61
C SER A 69 1.67 -2.72 -7.96
N LEU A 70 0.63 -3.55 -7.97
CA LEU A 70 0.05 -4.11 -9.19
C LEU A 70 -0.65 -3.03 -10.02
N LEU A 71 -1.40 -2.12 -9.39
CA LEU A 71 -2.09 -1.03 -10.07
C LEU A 71 -1.10 -0.06 -10.72
N TYR A 72 -0.02 0.25 -10.00
CA TYR A 72 1.09 1.03 -10.55
C TYR A 72 1.71 0.33 -11.77
N ALA A 73 2.03 -0.97 -11.64
CA ALA A 73 2.62 -1.76 -12.72
C ALA A 73 1.68 -1.90 -13.94
N ALA A 74 0.40 -2.11 -13.70
CA ALA A 74 -0.63 -2.20 -14.72
C ALA A 74 -0.64 -0.96 -15.62
N ARG A 75 -0.61 0.22 -14.99
CA ARG A 75 -0.62 1.50 -15.71
C ARG A 75 0.70 1.81 -16.39
N ALA A 76 1.82 1.50 -15.73
CA ALA A 76 3.14 1.68 -16.31
C ALA A 76 3.37 0.79 -17.56
N ALA A 77 2.90 -0.46 -17.51
CA ALA A 77 3.04 -1.42 -18.61
C ALA A 77 1.87 -1.40 -19.62
N GLY A 78 0.74 -0.76 -19.25
CA GLY A 78 -0.49 -0.71 -20.04
C GLY A 78 -1.21 -2.05 -20.12
N VAL A 79 -1.27 -2.81 -19.02
CA VAL A 79 -1.91 -4.14 -18.96
C VAL A 79 -3.19 -4.08 -18.14
N HIS A 80 -4.35 -4.09 -18.81
CA HIS A 80 -5.66 -3.93 -18.17
C HIS A 80 -6.01 -5.09 -17.21
N GLU A 81 -5.59 -6.32 -17.52
CA GLU A 81 -5.84 -7.49 -16.67
C GLU A 81 -5.22 -7.32 -15.27
N TRP A 82 -4.03 -6.73 -15.21
CA TRP A 82 -3.37 -6.45 -13.93
C TRP A 82 -4.10 -5.34 -13.16
N GLU A 83 -4.65 -4.35 -13.86
CA GLU A 83 -5.45 -3.29 -13.25
C GLU A 83 -6.72 -3.87 -12.61
N HIS A 84 -7.44 -4.76 -13.31
CA HIS A 84 -8.61 -5.43 -12.77
C HIS A 84 -8.26 -6.28 -11.55
N ALA A 85 -7.19 -7.09 -11.62
CA ALA A 85 -6.73 -7.89 -10.50
C ALA A 85 -6.35 -7.02 -9.29
N ALA A 86 -5.64 -5.90 -9.52
CA ALA A 86 -5.24 -4.96 -8.47
C ALA A 86 -6.45 -4.34 -7.77
N LEU A 87 -7.43 -3.87 -8.54
CA LEU A 87 -8.64 -3.26 -7.97
C LEU A 87 -9.52 -4.28 -7.24
N ASP A 88 -9.60 -5.53 -7.70
CA ASP A 88 -10.31 -6.60 -6.99
C ASP A 88 -9.64 -6.94 -5.65
N ILE A 89 -8.31 -7.03 -5.61
CA ILE A 89 -7.55 -7.23 -4.37
C ILE A 89 -7.76 -6.05 -3.42
N ALA A 90 -7.63 -4.82 -3.93
CA ALA A 90 -7.82 -3.61 -3.14
C ALA A 90 -9.23 -3.50 -2.56
N LEU A 91 -10.26 -3.81 -3.35
CA LEU A 91 -11.66 -3.75 -2.92
C LEU A 91 -11.95 -4.76 -1.82
N HIS A 92 -11.44 -5.97 -1.97
CA HIS A 92 -11.55 -6.99 -0.94
C HIS A 92 -10.95 -6.51 0.39
N ALA A 93 -9.73 -5.97 0.36
CA ALA A 93 -9.07 -5.45 1.55
C ALA A 93 -9.78 -4.20 2.13
N ALA A 94 -10.33 -3.32 1.26
CA ALA A 94 -11.06 -2.12 1.68
C ALA A 94 -12.39 -2.43 2.39
N THR A 95 -12.97 -3.58 2.12
CA THR A 95 -14.24 -4.05 2.72
C THR A 95 -14.05 -5.01 3.90
N ALA A 96 -12.80 -5.33 4.25
CA ALA A 96 -12.50 -6.16 5.42
C ALA A 96 -12.89 -5.43 6.73
N ALA A 97 -13.33 -6.19 7.73
CA ALA A 97 -13.59 -5.64 9.05
C ALA A 97 -12.29 -5.10 9.68
N VAL A 98 -12.39 -4.01 10.43
CA VAL A 98 -11.22 -3.36 11.06
C VAL A 98 -10.49 -4.32 11.99
N GLU A 99 -11.24 -5.16 12.70
CA GLU A 99 -10.73 -6.16 13.64
C GLU A 99 -9.90 -7.24 12.95
N ASP A 100 -10.19 -7.54 11.68
CA ASP A 100 -9.49 -8.55 10.88
C ASP A 100 -8.26 -7.99 10.17
N ALA A 101 -8.07 -6.65 10.18
CA ALA A 101 -6.99 -5.99 9.46
C ALA A 101 -5.60 -6.20 10.09
N GLY A 102 -5.53 -6.53 11.39
CA GLY A 102 -4.28 -6.73 12.12
C GLY A 102 -3.47 -5.43 12.33
N VAL A 103 -4.12 -4.27 12.23
CA VAL A 103 -3.50 -2.95 12.43
C VAL A 103 -3.45 -2.63 13.92
N GLN A 104 -2.26 -2.27 14.43
CA GLN A 104 -2.03 -2.00 15.84
C GLN A 104 -1.70 -0.55 16.15
N ASP A 105 -1.06 0.16 15.23
CA ASP A 105 -0.59 1.53 15.39
C ASP A 105 -0.98 2.42 14.22
N ALA A 106 -0.52 3.67 14.26
CA ALA A 106 -0.88 4.70 13.32
C ALA A 106 0.09 4.84 12.11
N GLY A 107 1.21 4.12 12.07
CA GLY A 107 2.30 4.33 11.10
C GLY A 107 1.93 4.14 9.62
N LEU A 108 2.84 4.52 8.72
CA LEU A 108 2.66 4.33 7.27
C LEU A 108 2.90 2.89 6.82
N CYS A 109 3.88 2.20 7.40
CA CYS A 109 4.32 0.90 6.91
C CYS A 109 3.21 -0.15 7.04
N HIS A 110 2.60 -0.24 8.23
CA HIS A 110 1.60 -1.26 8.58
C HIS A 110 0.54 -0.75 9.55
N GLY A 111 0.43 0.55 9.68
CA GLY A 111 -0.53 1.22 10.55
C GLY A 111 -1.71 1.84 9.80
N ALA A 112 -2.58 2.48 10.56
CA ALA A 112 -3.84 3.02 10.08
C ALA A 112 -3.66 4.11 9.00
N PHE A 113 -2.70 5.03 9.17
CA PHE A 113 -2.47 6.08 8.16
C PHE A 113 -1.85 5.57 6.88
N GLY A 114 -1.11 4.44 6.94
CA GLY A 114 -0.64 3.75 5.74
C GLY A 114 -1.79 3.24 4.88
N LEU A 115 -2.76 2.56 5.50
CA LEU A 115 -3.96 2.10 4.80
C LEU A 115 -4.80 3.27 4.28
N ALA A 116 -5.01 4.30 5.12
CA ALA A 116 -5.73 5.50 4.73
C ALA A 116 -5.12 6.16 3.48
N HIS A 117 -3.79 6.32 3.47
CA HIS A 117 -3.06 6.91 2.35
C HIS A 117 -3.14 6.04 1.09
N LEU A 118 -2.95 4.73 1.19
CA LEU A 118 -3.07 3.79 0.07
C LEU A 118 -4.44 3.86 -0.60
N TYR A 119 -5.52 3.78 0.19
CA TYR A 119 -6.88 3.87 -0.37
C TYR A 119 -7.17 5.24 -0.96
N ASN A 120 -6.67 6.32 -0.34
CA ASN A 120 -6.79 7.66 -0.91
C ASN A 120 -6.08 7.76 -2.26
N ARG A 121 -4.88 7.20 -2.42
CA ARG A 121 -4.17 7.18 -3.72
C ARG A 121 -4.89 6.35 -4.77
N ILE A 122 -5.46 5.20 -4.39
CA ILE A 122 -6.27 4.37 -5.31
C ILE A 122 -7.53 5.14 -5.74
N TYR A 123 -8.21 5.83 -4.81
CA TYR A 123 -9.35 6.69 -5.11
C TYR A 123 -9.00 7.80 -6.09
N GLN A 124 -7.96 8.59 -5.81
CA GLN A 124 -7.48 9.67 -6.66
C GLN A 124 -7.06 9.18 -8.05
N ALA A 125 -6.55 7.96 -8.11
CA ALA A 125 -6.22 7.30 -9.36
C ALA A 125 -7.45 6.80 -10.14
N GLY A 126 -8.69 7.03 -9.68
CA GLY A 126 -9.94 6.67 -10.36
C GLY A 126 -10.48 5.29 -9.96
N GLY A 127 -10.14 4.80 -8.77
CA GLY A 127 -10.64 3.52 -8.24
C GLY A 127 -12.11 3.52 -7.81
N GLY A 128 -12.69 4.69 -7.56
CA GLY A 128 -14.11 4.83 -7.19
C GLY A 128 -14.37 5.00 -5.70
N GLU A 129 -15.63 5.31 -5.35
CA GLU A 129 -16.06 5.72 -4.00
C GLU A 129 -15.74 4.72 -2.88
N PRO A 130 -15.78 3.39 -3.06
CA PRO A 130 -15.42 2.46 -1.98
C PRO A 130 -14.04 2.71 -1.39
N PHE A 131 -13.08 3.18 -2.19
CA PHE A 131 -11.74 3.51 -1.71
C PHE A 131 -11.69 4.85 -0.96
N ALA A 132 -12.54 5.82 -1.33
CA ALA A 132 -12.70 7.04 -0.56
C ALA A 132 -13.30 6.76 0.84
N GLU A 133 -14.29 5.88 0.90
CA GLU A 133 -14.90 5.44 2.16
C GLU A 133 -13.89 4.71 3.05
N ALA A 134 -13.12 3.77 2.49
CA ALA A 134 -12.06 3.07 3.20
C ALA A 134 -10.97 4.04 3.68
N ALA A 135 -10.54 5.00 2.86
CA ALA A 135 -9.59 6.02 3.27
C ALA A 135 -10.11 6.83 4.47
N ARG A 136 -11.35 7.32 4.42
CA ARG A 136 -11.99 8.07 5.53
C ARG A 136 -12.11 7.22 6.80
N LEU A 137 -12.43 5.93 6.67
CA LEU A 137 -12.47 4.98 7.78
C LEU A 137 -11.11 4.91 8.46
N TRP A 138 -10.05 4.62 7.70
CA TRP A 138 -8.72 4.43 8.24
C TRP A 138 -8.08 5.72 8.75
N TYR A 139 -8.40 6.90 8.17
CA TYR A 139 -8.01 8.19 8.77
C TYR A 139 -8.65 8.38 10.14
N ARG A 140 -9.95 8.05 10.32
CA ARG A 140 -10.62 8.10 11.63
C ARG A 140 -9.99 7.13 12.61
N GLN A 141 -9.78 5.87 12.22
CA GLN A 141 -9.11 4.88 13.07
C GLN A 141 -7.72 5.36 13.51
N GLY A 142 -6.94 5.93 12.62
CA GLY A 142 -5.63 6.48 12.97
C GLY A 142 -5.72 7.66 13.95
N LEU A 143 -6.69 8.56 13.79
CA LEU A 143 -6.92 9.67 14.72
C LEU A 143 -7.39 9.18 16.10
N ASP A 144 -8.21 8.14 16.15
CA ASP A 144 -8.68 7.53 17.41
C ASP A 144 -7.56 6.82 18.19
N MET A 145 -6.46 6.42 17.50
CA MET A 145 -5.25 5.88 18.13
C MET A 145 -4.41 6.94 18.85
N ARG A 146 -4.72 8.24 18.66
CA ARG A 146 -3.99 9.32 19.30
C ARG A 146 -4.22 9.34 20.81
N ARG A 147 -3.13 9.33 21.58
CA ARG A 147 -3.12 9.46 23.04
C ARG A 147 -2.47 10.79 23.43
N PRO A 148 -3.19 11.77 23.94
CA PRO A 148 -2.63 13.10 24.21
C PRO A 148 -1.39 13.11 25.10
N GLU A 149 -1.30 12.16 26.04
CA GLU A 149 -0.19 12.03 26.98
C GLU A 149 0.93 11.10 26.48
N GLY A 150 0.76 10.47 25.30
CA GLY A 150 1.71 9.49 24.75
C GLY A 150 2.54 10.03 23.61
N GLY A 151 3.75 9.53 23.47
CA GLY A 151 4.61 9.65 22.31
C GLY A 151 4.84 11.07 21.76
N ILE A 152 5.14 11.16 20.47
CA ILE A 152 5.32 12.42 19.75
C ILE A 152 3.96 12.82 19.14
N ALA A 153 3.48 14.01 19.47
CA ALA A 153 2.15 14.52 19.05
C ALA A 153 0.97 13.60 19.44
N GLY A 154 1.17 12.72 20.39
CA GLY A 154 0.18 11.75 20.86
C GLY A 154 0.21 10.41 20.11
N PHE A 155 1.21 10.14 19.30
CA PHE A 155 1.34 8.88 18.58
C PHE A 155 2.54 8.07 19.05
N GLU A 156 2.33 6.78 19.19
CA GLU A 156 3.33 5.77 19.49
C GLU A 156 3.24 4.64 18.48
N THR A 157 4.35 3.92 18.30
CA THR A 157 4.49 2.78 17.40
C THR A 157 4.66 1.50 18.22
N TRP A 158 4.02 0.41 17.80
CA TRP A 158 4.20 -0.91 18.38
C TRP A 158 5.38 -1.62 17.70
N GLU A 159 6.57 -1.49 18.29
CA GLU A 159 7.82 -1.93 17.69
C GLU A 159 8.84 -2.37 18.76
N PHE A 160 9.94 -2.97 18.33
CA PHE A 160 11.07 -3.30 19.22
C PHE A 160 11.86 -2.06 19.60
N ASP A 161 12.08 -1.88 20.88
CA ASP A 161 12.97 -0.84 21.39
C ASP A 161 14.46 -1.18 21.18
N ARG A 162 15.36 -0.28 21.63
CA ARG A 162 16.82 -0.47 21.53
C ARG A 162 17.35 -1.68 22.31
N ASN A 163 16.57 -2.19 23.26
CA ASN A 163 16.88 -3.37 24.07
C ASN A 163 16.24 -4.65 23.49
N ASN A 164 15.68 -4.57 22.28
CA ASN A 164 14.96 -5.66 21.62
C ASN A 164 13.73 -6.12 22.43
N GLN A 165 13.05 -5.20 23.12
CA GLN A 165 11.81 -5.44 23.83
C GLN A 165 10.65 -4.86 23.01
N LEU A 166 9.65 -5.68 22.71
CA LEU A 166 8.44 -5.29 21.98
C LEU A 166 7.54 -4.44 22.89
N GLY A 167 7.15 -3.25 22.42
CA GLY A 167 6.31 -2.34 23.19
C GLY A 167 5.95 -1.07 22.42
N TRP A 168 5.24 -0.18 23.11
CA TRP A 168 4.92 1.14 22.60
C TRP A 168 6.14 2.06 22.74
N ILE A 169 6.59 2.63 21.62
CA ILE A 169 7.75 3.52 21.59
C ILE A 169 7.42 4.83 20.85
N SER A 170 8.09 5.90 21.26
CA SER A 170 8.06 7.18 20.54
C SER A 170 9.02 7.12 19.35
N ASP A 171 8.49 7.06 18.13
CA ASP A 171 9.28 7.00 16.91
C ASP A 171 9.08 8.27 16.08
N PRO A 172 10.13 9.06 15.80
CA PRO A 172 10.05 10.18 14.88
C PRO A 172 10.13 9.76 13.40
N GLY A 173 10.31 8.46 13.11
CA GLY A 173 10.61 7.94 11.78
C GLY A 173 9.52 8.15 10.73
N PHE A 174 9.91 7.90 9.46
CA PHE A 174 9.03 8.06 8.31
C PHE A 174 8.06 6.88 8.16
N LEU A 175 8.55 5.64 8.26
CA LEU A 175 7.72 4.47 7.94
C LEU A 175 6.79 4.08 9.09
N THR A 176 7.30 4.05 10.30
CA THR A 176 6.56 3.59 11.49
C THR A 176 6.16 4.73 12.40
N GLY A 177 6.88 5.84 12.36
CA GLY A 177 6.75 6.94 13.31
C GLY A 177 5.89 8.11 12.84
N VAL A 178 5.92 9.16 13.67
CA VAL A 178 5.04 10.34 13.56
C VAL A 178 5.28 11.19 12.31
N THR A 179 6.48 11.18 11.74
CA THR A 179 6.73 11.89 10.47
C THR A 179 5.82 11.35 9.36
N GLY A 180 5.67 10.02 9.25
CA GLY A 180 4.76 9.42 8.30
C GLY A 180 3.30 9.74 8.57
N VAL A 181 2.89 9.73 9.83
CA VAL A 181 1.56 10.16 10.25
C VAL A 181 1.26 11.59 9.78
N GLY A 182 2.16 12.52 10.05
CA GLY A 182 2.03 13.92 9.63
C GLY A 182 1.94 14.09 8.12
N LEU A 183 2.76 13.37 7.36
CA LEU A 183 2.76 13.41 5.90
C LEU A 183 1.47 12.83 5.29
N ALA A 184 0.94 11.73 5.84
CA ALA A 184 -0.33 11.17 5.42
C ALA A 184 -1.51 12.12 5.69
N LEU A 185 -1.54 12.76 6.85
CA LEU A 185 -2.54 13.78 7.19
C LEU A 185 -2.43 15.00 6.27
N LEU A 186 -1.23 15.48 5.99
CA LEU A 186 -1.01 16.59 5.08
C LEU A 186 -1.51 16.26 3.66
N ALA A 187 -1.23 15.06 3.18
CA ALA A 187 -1.71 14.59 1.88
C ALA A 187 -3.26 14.45 1.81
N ALA A 188 -3.93 14.23 2.96
CA ALA A 188 -5.39 14.15 3.01
C ALA A 188 -6.08 15.53 2.96
N ILE A 189 -5.46 16.57 3.51
CA ILE A 189 -6.09 17.88 3.70
C ILE A 189 -5.61 18.97 2.73
N THR A 190 -4.65 18.66 1.87
CA THR A 190 -4.11 19.63 0.90
C THR A 190 -4.24 19.12 -0.54
N PRO A 191 -4.35 20.01 -1.53
CA PRO A 191 -4.33 19.64 -2.94
C PRO A 191 -2.90 19.43 -3.47
N VAL A 192 -1.89 19.53 -2.62
CA VAL A 192 -0.48 19.36 -3.01
C VAL A 192 -0.19 17.88 -3.25
N GLU A 193 0.37 17.57 -4.42
CA GLU A 193 0.78 16.20 -4.75
C GLU A 193 1.83 15.69 -3.75
N PRO A 194 1.59 14.53 -3.09
CA PRO A 194 2.50 14.01 -2.08
C PRO A 194 3.71 13.30 -2.73
N GLU A 195 4.62 14.06 -3.30
CA GLU A 195 5.81 13.57 -4.02
C GLU A 195 6.67 12.59 -3.21
N TRP A 196 6.59 12.64 -1.88
CA TRP A 196 7.29 11.74 -0.97
C TRP A 196 6.84 10.28 -1.09
N ASP A 197 5.60 10.03 -1.53
CA ASP A 197 5.04 8.68 -1.62
C ASP A 197 5.58 7.89 -2.83
N ARG A 198 6.31 8.54 -3.73
CA ARG A 198 7.10 7.87 -4.77
C ARG A 198 8.13 6.92 -4.18
N LEU A 199 8.67 7.23 -2.99
CA LEU A 199 9.58 6.33 -2.26
C LEU A 199 8.89 5.02 -1.88
N LEU A 200 7.57 5.05 -1.68
CA LEU A 200 6.74 3.90 -1.36
C LEU A 200 6.19 3.18 -2.61
N MET A 201 6.47 3.68 -3.80
CA MET A 201 5.92 3.18 -5.08
C MET A 201 4.39 3.20 -5.13
N VAL A 202 3.77 4.21 -4.50
CA VAL A 202 2.29 4.36 -4.45
C VAL A 202 1.78 5.62 -5.16
N ALA A 203 2.63 6.35 -5.84
CA ALA A 203 2.26 7.47 -6.71
C ALA A 203 1.61 6.95 -8.00
N ILE A 204 0.40 6.40 -7.88
CA ILE A 204 -0.31 5.70 -8.95
C ILE A 204 -0.77 6.70 -10.02
N PRO A 205 -0.35 6.59 -11.30
CA PRO A 205 -0.76 7.53 -12.34
C PRO A 205 -2.28 7.46 -12.60
N PRO A 206 -2.97 8.59 -12.84
CA PRO A 206 -4.37 8.57 -13.22
C PRO A 206 -4.55 7.95 -14.62
N ARG A 207 -5.70 7.29 -14.88
CA ARG A 207 -6.00 6.61 -16.16
C ARG A 207 -5.79 7.51 -17.39
N ARG A 208 -6.22 8.77 -17.34
CA ARG A 208 -6.13 9.73 -18.46
C ARG A 208 -4.70 10.05 -18.89
N GLU A 209 -3.73 9.92 -18.01
CA GLU A 209 -2.33 10.19 -18.33
C GLU A 209 -1.70 9.04 -19.13
N VAL A 210 -2.11 7.82 -18.84
CA VAL A 210 -1.69 6.61 -19.58
C VAL A 210 -2.23 6.63 -21.01
N GLU A 211 -3.50 7.01 -21.21
CA GLU A 211 -4.12 7.11 -22.53
C GLU A 211 -3.47 8.20 -23.40
N ARG A 212 -3.18 9.39 -22.82
CA ARG A 212 -2.51 10.49 -23.55
C ARG A 212 -1.12 10.09 -24.04
N ARG A 213 -0.34 9.35 -23.26
CA ARG A 213 1.00 8.88 -23.67
C ARG A 213 0.93 7.82 -24.77
N ARG A 214 -0.11 6.98 -24.81
CA ARG A 214 -0.34 6.00 -25.90
C ARG A 214 -0.71 6.64 -27.22
N LEU A 215 -1.38 7.81 -27.18
CA LEU A 215 -1.79 8.55 -28.41
C LEU A 215 -0.67 9.46 -28.93
N ALA A 216 0.39 9.69 -28.15
CA ALA A 216 1.51 10.56 -28.49
C ALA A 216 2.79 9.80 -28.96
N GLY A 217 2.81 8.49 -28.92
CA GLY A 217 3.90 7.62 -29.40
C GLY A 217 3.43 6.72 -30.55
#